data_5f6e3adb9b380b33fb2c7672fd3eb9d2
#
_entry.id   5f6e3adb9b380b33fb2c7672fd3eb9d2
#
_cell.length_a   1.000
_cell.length_b   1.000
_cell.length_c   1.000
_cell.angle_alpha   90.00
_cell.angle_beta   90.00
_cell.angle_gamma   90.00
#
_symmetry.space_group_name_H-M   'P 1'
#
loop_
_entity.id
_entity.type
_entity.pdbx_description
1 polymer ?
#
loop_
_entity_poly.entity_id
_entity_poly.type
_entity_poly.pdbx_seq_one_letter_code
_entity_poly.pdbx_strand_id
1 'polypeptide(L)'
;AFYLQDDPGVLISACLFSHGGAAVVCRVTPGPDALRCFHFNTLHLPAERDRLRFETRGGKLRNLLDRSVPELAASAVARLWQERGPRPVTRVVAHPGGRDVLAALAPVVAPHALDASARVLRDCGNMSSPSVLFALEETLKAGAPGPDSDFWLVSFGAGFSAHSCRVGAGPGA
;
A
#
# COMPACT_ATOMS: atom_id res chain seq x y z
N ALA A 1 15.04 -4.05 -16.17
CA ALA A 1 16.26 -3.48 -15.56
C ALA A 1 16.11 -1.98 -15.42
N PHE A 2 16.49 -1.42 -14.28
CA PHE A 2 16.51 0.02 -14.04
C PHE A 2 17.71 0.66 -14.74
N TYR A 3 17.50 1.92 -15.17
CA TYR A 3 18.55 2.74 -15.73
C TYR A 3 19.43 3.28 -14.58
N LEU A 4 20.69 2.83 -14.51
CA LEU A 4 21.65 3.32 -13.52
C LEU A 4 22.44 4.48 -14.14
N GLN A 5 22.29 5.66 -13.58
CA GLN A 5 23.11 6.85 -13.83
C GLN A 5 23.38 7.55 -12.48
N ASP A 6 24.30 8.50 -12.47
CA ASP A 6 24.56 9.41 -11.33
C ASP A 6 23.40 10.43 -11.15
N ASP A 7 22.17 9.90 -11.13
CA ASP A 7 20.94 10.62 -10.85
C ASP A 7 20.47 10.17 -9.45
N PRO A 8 20.39 11.07 -8.47
CA PRO A 8 19.98 10.72 -7.12
C PRO A 8 18.64 9.99 -7.04
N GLY A 9 17.66 10.34 -7.89
CA GLY A 9 16.36 9.69 -7.93
C GLY A 9 16.45 8.23 -8.40
N VAL A 10 17.34 7.95 -9.37
CA VAL A 10 17.59 6.58 -9.85
C VAL A 10 18.33 5.77 -8.79
N LEU A 11 19.33 6.35 -8.12
CA LEU A 11 20.07 5.67 -7.05
C LEU A 11 19.16 5.34 -5.87
N ILE A 12 18.31 6.29 -5.44
CA ILE A 12 17.30 6.05 -4.40
C ILE A 12 16.37 4.90 -4.81
N SER A 13 15.90 4.90 -6.05
CA SER A 13 15.03 3.86 -6.56
C SER A 13 15.72 2.50 -6.59
N ALA A 14 16.99 2.44 -6.98
CA ALA A 14 17.77 1.21 -6.99
C ALA A 14 18.00 0.64 -5.58
N CYS A 15 18.07 1.50 -4.56
CA CYS A 15 18.20 1.09 -3.16
C CYS A 15 16.85 0.72 -2.52
N LEU A 16 15.75 1.31 -2.99
CA LEU A 16 14.43 1.16 -2.40
C LEU A 16 13.67 -0.06 -2.95
N PHE A 17 13.73 -0.25 -4.29
CA PHE A 17 12.96 -1.30 -4.95
C PHE A 17 13.64 -2.65 -4.89
N SER A 18 12.83 -3.68 -4.74
CA SER A 18 13.24 -5.08 -4.71
C SER A 18 12.34 -5.94 -5.62
N HIS A 19 12.56 -7.24 -5.63
CA HIS A 19 11.81 -8.20 -6.41
C HIS A 19 10.88 -9.00 -5.50
N GLY A 20 9.64 -9.20 -5.94
CA GLY A 20 8.67 -10.01 -5.24
C GLY A 20 7.50 -10.36 -6.14
N GLY A 21 6.81 -11.44 -5.82
CA GLY A 21 5.58 -11.87 -6.47
C GLY A 21 4.57 -12.31 -5.42
N ALA A 22 3.31 -11.97 -5.62
CA ALA A 22 2.21 -12.39 -4.76
C ALA A 22 1.02 -12.79 -5.63
N ALA A 23 0.25 -13.77 -5.15
CA ALA A 23 -0.99 -14.21 -5.79
C ALA A 23 -2.07 -14.39 -4.72
N VAL A 24 -3.30 -14.01 -5.06
CA VAL A 24 -4.48 -14.18 -4.21
C VAL A 24 -5.54 -14.95 -4.97
N VAL A 25 -6.10 -15.98 -4.36
CA VAL A 25 -7.23 -16.71 -4.92
C VAL A 25 -8.51 -16.08 -4.39
N CYS A 26 -9.29 -15.50 -5.28
CA CYS A 26 -10.60 -14.92 -4.97
C CYS A 26 -11.70 -15.86 -5.45
N ARG A 27 -12.76 -16.02 -4.63
CA ARG A 27 -13.95 -16.82 -4.96
C ARG A 27 -15.20 -15.98 -4.73
N VAL A 28 -16.21 -16.18 -5.54
CA VAL A 28 -17.52 -15.51 -5.36
C VAL A 28 -18.27 -16.12 -4.17
N THR A 29 -18.19 -17.43 -3.97
CA THR A 29 -18.78 -18.10 -2.82
C THR A 29 -17.73 -18.25 -1.72
N PRO A 30 -17.93 -17.65 -0.53
CA PRO A 30 -16.97 -17.76 0.55
C PRO A 30 -16.92 -19.18 1.11
N GLY A 31 -15.72 -19.65 1.41
CA GLY A 31 -15.50 -20.81 2.28
C GLY A 31 -15.73 -20.46 3.76
N PRO A 32 -15.73 -21.43 4.67
CA PRO A 32 -15.99 -21.21 6.09
C PRO A 32 -14.99 -20.26 6.76
N ASP A 33 -13.74 -20.25 6.32
CA ASP A 33 -12.66 -19.41 6.86
C ASP A 33 -12.24 -18.29 5.91
N ALA A 34 -13.06 -17.99 4.88
CA ALA A 34 -12.69 -17.01 3.87
C ALA A 34 -12.84 -15.59 4.41
N LEU A 35 -11.79 -14.80 4.28
CA LEU A 35 -11.88 -13.36 4.45
C LEU A 35 -12.56 -12.73 3.24
N ARG A 36 -13.46 -11.80 3.48
CA ARG A 36 -14.12 -11.02 2.44
C ARG A 36 -13.35 -9.74 2.17
N CYS A 37 -13.20 -9.40 0.88
CA CYS A 37 -12.76 -8.07 0.47
C CYS A 37 -14.00 -7.26 0.11
N PHE A 38 -14.15 -6.08 0.70
CA PHE A 38 -15.31 -5.21 0.51
C PHE A 38 -14.93 -3.74 0.74
N HIS A 39 -15.87 -2.83 0.51
CA HIS A 39 -15.70 -1.39 0.69
C HIS A 39 -14.47 -0.86 -0.04
N PHE A 40 -14.47 -1.03 -1.36
CA PHE A 40 -13.40 -0.56 -2.23
C PHE A 40 -13.55 0.92 -2.52
N ASN A 41 -12.50 1.68 -2.28
CA ASN A 41 -12.43 3.10 -2.64
C ASN A 41 -11.21 3.37 -3.51
N THR A 42 -11.36 4.31 -4.42
CA THR A 42 -10.31 4.74 -5.33
C THR A 42 -10.27 6.25 -5.43
N LEU A 43 -9.09 6.81 -5.30
CA LEU A 43 -8.81 8.22 -5.50
C LEU A 43 -7.80 8.39 -6.63
N HIS A 44 -8.18 9.11 -7.67
CA HIS A 44 -7.28 9.51 -8.75
C HIS A 44 -6.97 11.00 -8.66
N LEU A 45 -5.68 11.34 -8.74
CA LEU A 45 -5.16 12.71 -8.73
C LEU A 45 -4.31 12.95 -10.00
N PRO A 46 -4.91 13.07 -11.18
CA PRO A 46 -4.17 13.16 -12.44
C PRO A 46 -3.24 14.38 -12.53
N ALA A 47 -3.56 15.45 -11.81
CA ALA A 47 -2.71 16.63 -11.72
C ALA A 47 -1.35 16.36 -11.04
N GLU A 48 -1.27 15.32 -10.22
CA GLU A 48 -0.09 14.91 -9.46
C GLU A 48 0.75 13.82 -10.17
N ARG A 49 0.37 13.43 -11.38
CA ARG A 49 0.98 12.31 -12.10
C ARG A 49 2.49 12.41 -12.28
N ASP A 50 3.00 13.63 -12.41
CA ASP A 50 4.42 13.87 -12.66
C ASP A 50 5.29 13.78 -11.40
N ARG A 51 4.68 13.68 -10.22
CA ARG A 51 5.41 13.50 -8.94
C ARG A 51 5.90 12.08 -8.72
N LEU A 52 5.19 11.10 -9.29
CA LEU A 52 5.57 9.69 -9.26
C LEU A 52 5.21 9.06 -10.59
N ARG A 53 6.20 8.79 -11.42
CA ARG A 53 5.99 8.15 -12.72
C ARG A 53 7.20 7.36 -13.16
N PHE A 54 6.98 6.50 -14.12
CA PHE A 54 8.03 5.75 -14.79
C PHE A 54 8.14 6.21 -16.24
N GLU A 55 9.36 6.28 -16.74
CA GLU A 55 9.65 6.50 -18.16
C GLU A 55 10.61 5.42 -18.67
N THR A 56 10.54 5.14 -19.96
CA THR A 56 11.49 4.23 -20.61
C THR A 56 12.54 5.08 -21.30
N ARG A 57 13.81 4.82 -21.01
CA ARG A 57 14.94 5.46 -21.67
C ARG A 57 15.98 4.40 -22.05
N GLY A 58 16.30 4.31 -23.35
CA GLY A 58 17.25 3.30 -23.84
C GLY A 58 16.84 1.85 -23.49
N GLY A 59 15.54 1.54 -23.54
CA GLY A 59 15.02 0.20 -23.18
C GLY A 59 15.06 -0.13 -21.68
N LYS A 60 15.39 0.83 -20.82
CA LYS A 60 15.45 0.67 -19.37
C LYS A 60 14.42 1.55 -18.66
N LEU A 61 13.93 1.08 -17.53
CA LEU A 61 12.96 1.79 -16.71
C LEU A 61 13.69 2.83 -15.85
N ARG A 62 13.21 4.08 -15.89
CA ARG A 62 13.62 5.16 -15.01
C ARG A 62 12.43 5.57 -14.14
N ASN A 63 12.60 5.51 -12.83
CA ASN A 63 11.63 6.04 -11.90
C ASN A 63 11.90 7.54 -11.65
N LEU A 64 10.86 8.34 -11.74
CA LEU A 64 10.86 9.75 -11.37
C LEU A 64 10.05 9.88 -10.09
N LEU A 65 10.74 10.20 -9.01
CA LEU A 65 10.20 10.27 -7.65
C LEU A 65 10.46 11.67 -7.08
N ASP A 66 9.40 12.45 -6.94
CA ASP A 66 9.47 13.76 -6.31
C ASP A 66 9.56 13.64 -4.79
N ARG A 67 10.26 14.57 -4.15
CA ARG A 67 10.44 14.60 -2.69
C ARG A 67 9.13 14.79 -1.92
N SER A 68 8.10 15.33 -2.55
CA SER A 68 6.77 15.54 -1.95
C SER A 68 5.87 14.30 -1.99
N VAL A 69 6.33 13.18 -2.53
CA VAL A 69 5.52 11.94 -2.60
C VAL A 69 5.06 11.44 -1.22
N PRO A 70 5.86 11.52 -0.13
CA PRO A 70 5.36 11.15 1.19
C PRO A 70 4.13 11.96 1.64
N GLU A 71 4.17 13.29 1.51
CA GLU A 71 3.06 14.16 1.86
C GLU A 71 1.85 13.96 0.94
N LEU A 72 2.08 13.76 -0.35
CA LEU A 72 1.04 13.46 -1.32
C LEU A 72 0.34 12.14 -0.97
N ALA A 73 1.10 11.10 -0.65
CA ALA A 73 0.56 9.81 -0.22
C ALA A 73 -0.26 9.97 1.07
N ALA A 74 0.26 10.70 2.06
CA ALA A 74 -0.44 10.95 3.31
C ALA A 74 -1.77 11.70 3.08
N SER A 75 -1.79 12.71 2.24
CA SER A 75 -3.00 13.46 1.87
C SER A 75 -4.03 12.57 1.17
N ALA A 76 -3.61 11.75 0.21
CA ALA A 76 -4.49 10.84 -0.50
C ALA A 76 -5.06 9.77 0.43
N VAL A 77 -4.22 9.20 1.29
CA VAL A 77 -4.61 8.20 2.29
C VAL A 77 -5.56 8.79 3.33
N ALA A 78 -5.35 10.04 3.78
CA ALA A 78 -6.24 10.72 4.71
C ALA A 78 -7.68 10.84 4.16
N ARG A 79 -7.83 11.14 2.86
CA ARG A 79 -9.16 11.18 2.21
C ARG A 79 -9.81 9.80 2.21
N LEU A 80 -9.09 8.75 1.80
CA LEU A 80 -9.61 7.39 1.83
C LEU A 80 -9.90 6.89 3.24
N TRP A 81 -9.12 7.34 4.23
CA TRP A 81 -9.34 7.02 5.64
C TRP A 81 -10.64 7.59 6.18
N GLN A 82 -11.03 8.78 5.75
CA GLN A 82 -12.33 9.37 6.09
C GLN A 82 -13.50 8.57 5.50
N GLU A 83 -13.30 7.97 4.34
CA GLU A 83 -14.30 7.19 3.60
C GLU A 83 -14.27 5.68 3.95
N ARG A 84 -13.51 5.25 4.95
CA ARG A 84 -13.30 3.83 5.28
C ARG A 84 -14.52 3.07 5.80
N GLY A 85 -15.65 3.75 5.97
CA GLY A 85 -16.88 3.19 6.54
C GLY A 85 -16.88 3.14 8.07
N PRO A 86 -18.04 2.87 8.69
CA PRO A 86 -18.26 3.01 10.12
C PRO A 86 -17.77 1.82 10.97
N ARG A 87 -17.53 0.65 10.36
CA ARG A 87 -17.08 -0.52 11.12
C ARG A 87 -15.72 -0.29 11.77
N PRO A 88 -15.47 -0.83 12.97
CA PRO A 88 -14.16 -0.73 13.61
C PRO A 88 -13.05 -1.28 12.70
N VAL A 89 -11.92 -0.61 12.67
CA VAL A 89 -10.69 -1.11 12.04
C VAL A 89 -9.83 -1.71 13.14
N THR A 90 -9.44 -2.97 12.99
CA THR A 90 -8.54 -3.62 13.95
C THR A 90 -7.09 -3.27 13.66
N ARG A 91 -6.72 -3.30 12.39
CA ARG A 91 -5.35 -3.03 11.93
C ARG A 91 -5.36 -2.35 10.58
N VAL A 92 -4.31 -1.58 10.33
CA VAL A 92 -4.05 -0.94 9.04
C VAL A 92 -2.91 -1.66 8.34
N VAL A 93 -3.12 -1.97 7.07
CA VAL A 93 -2.13 -2.59 6.18
C VAL A 93 -1.84 -1.61 5.05
N ALA A 94 -0.75 -0.90 5.14
CA ALA A 94 -0.35 0.09 4.13
C ALA A 94 0.74 -0.46 3.20
N HIS A 95 0.68 -0.08 1.92
CA HIS A 95 1.78 -0.30 1.01
C HIS A 95 3.06 0.33 1.56
N PRO A 96 4.15 -0.44 1.75
CA PRO A 96 5.41 0.07 2.29
C PRO A 96 6.22 0.79 1.20
N GLY A 97 5.75 1.95 0.78
CA GLY A 97 6.34 2.74 -0.31
C GLY A 97 7.76 3.24 -0.04
N GLY A 98 8.11 3.43 1.23
CA GLY A 98 9.41 3.88 1.73
C GLY A 98 9.29 4.28 3.19
N ARG A 99 10.43 4.47 3.87
CA ARG A 99 10.48 4.86 5.29
C ARG A 99 9.74 6.18 5.54
N ASP A 100 10.04 7.21 4.75
CA ASP A 100 9.47 8.54 4.93
C ASP A 100 7.97 8.56 4.57
N VAL A 101 7.54 7.70 3.64
CA VAL A 101 6.13 7.47 3.34
C VAL A 101 5.41 6.87 4.54
N LEU A 102 5.93 5.80 5.15
CA LEU A 102 5.33 5.20 6.34
C LEU A 102 5.30 6.19 7.51
N ALA A 103 6.34 7.00 7.68
CA ALA A 103 6.38 8.05 8.69
C ALA A 103 5.28 9.12 8.47
N ALA A 104 5.04 9.50 7.20
CA ALA A 104 3.97 10.44 6.86
C ALA A 104 2.56 9.85 7.01
N LEU A 105 2.39 8.54 6.82
CA LEU A 105 1.11 7.85 6.99
C LEU A 105 0.75 7.61 8.46
N ALA A 106 1.73 7.40 9.34
CA ALA A 106 1.48 7.03 10.74
C ALA A 106 0.50 7.97 11.48
N PRO A 107 0.63 9.31 11.42
CA PRO A 107 -0.34 10.20 12.05
C PRO A 107 -1.73 10.17 11.43
N VAL A 108 -1.84 9.83 10.14
CA VAL A 108 -3.13 9.76 9.41
C VAL A 108 -3.99 8.60 9.93
N VAL A 109 -3.37 7.47 10.22
CA VAL A 109 -4.06 6.24 10.63
C VAL A 109 -4.01 5.97 12.13
N ALA A 110 -3.50 6.92 12.92
CA ALA A 110 -3.44 6.77 14.37
C ALA A 110 -4.83 6.43 14.96
N PRO A 111 -4.88 5.60 16.01
CA PRO A 111 -3.79 5.00 16.78
C PRO A 111 -3.19 3.70 16.20
N HIS A 112 -3.51 3.33 14.96
CA HIS A 112 -3.06 2.07 14.37
C HIS A 112 -1.58 2.14 13.99
N ALA A 113 -0.81 1.15 14.43
CA ALA A 113 0.59 1.00 14.05
C ALA A 113 0.74 0.39 12.64
N LEU A 114 1.83 0.74 11.95
CA LEU A 114 2.20 0.23 10.63
C LEU A 114 3.35 -0.79 10.69
N ASP A 115 3.45 -1.55 11.78
CA ASP A 115 4.59 -2.43 12.07
C ASP A 115 4.78 -3.53 11.02
N ALA A 116 3.69 -4.13 10.53
CA ALA A 116 3.76 -5.14 9.47
C ALA A 116 4.32 -4.56 8.18
N SER A 117 3.85 -3.38 7.77
CA SER A 117 4.36 -2.66 6.60
C SER A 117 5.83 -2.28 6.78
N ALA A 118 6.23 -1.82 7.96
CA ALA A 118 7.62 -1.47 8.27
C ALA A 118 8.54 -2.70 8.26
N ARG A 119 8.08 -3.85 8.77
CA ARG A 119 8.83 -5.12 8.69
C ARG A 119 9.04 -5.55 7.24
N VAL A 120 7.98 -5.55 6.43
CA VAL A 120 8.10 -5.90 5.00
C VAL A 120 9.08 -4.97 4.27
N LEU A 121 9.02 -3.66 4.53
CA LEU A 121 9.97 -2.72 3.94
C LEU A 121 11.42 -3.03 4.33
N ARG A 122 11.66 -3.34 5.60
CA ARG A 122 13.00 -3.66 6.12
C ARG A 122 13.54 -4.96 5.56
N ASP A 123 12.71 -6.00 5.54
CA ASP A 123 13.16 -7.38 5.27
C ASP A 123 13.09 -7.74 3.79
N CYS A 124 12.18 -7.11 3.03
CA CYS A 124 11.91 -7.40 1.63
C CYS A 124 12.14 -6.20 0.69
N GLY A 125 12.20 -4.97 1.22
CA GLY A 125 12.22 -3.75 0.41
C GLY A 125 10.85 -3.44 -0.22
N ASN A 126 10.83 -2.44 -1.11
CA ASN A 126 9.62 -2.10 -1.87
C ASN A 126 9.53 -2.97 -3.14
N MET A 127 8.70 -3.98 -3.10
CA MET A 127 8.42 -4.87 -4.23
C MET A 127 7.33 -4.34 -5.17
N SER A 128 6.91 -3.06 -5.02
CA SER A 128 5.78 -2.47 -5.73
C SER A 128 4.44 -3.13 -5.32
N SER A 129 3.57 -3.50 -6.27
CA SER A 129 2.22 -4.05 -5.98
C SER A 129 2.20 -5.24 -5.00
N PRO A 130 3.11 -6.22 -5.05
CA PRO A 130 3.16 -7.32 -4.09
C PRO A 130 3.31 -6.89 -2.63
N SER A 131 3.98 -5.78 -2.35
CA SER A 131 4.35 -5.38 -0.99
C SER A 131 3.17 -5.28 -0.02
N VAL A 132 2.01 -4.79 -0.47
CA VAL A 132 0.83 -4.68 0.38
C VAL A 132 0.26 -6.05 0.75
N LEU A 133 0.40 -7.05 -0.14
CA LEU A 133 -0.03 -8.43 0.12
C LEU A 133 0.91 -9.12 1.11
N PHE A 134 2.21 -8.87 1.02
CA PHE A 134 3.18 -9.31 2.04
C PHE A 134 2.87 -8.68 3.41
N ALA A 135 2.54 -7.39 3.44
CA ALA A 135 2.15 -6.73 4.68
C ALA A 135 0.81 -7.28 5.24
N LEU A 136 -0.12 -7.66 4.37
CA LEU A 136 -1.35 -8.36 4.78
C LEU A 136 -1.02 -9.73 5.37
N GLU A 137 -0.19 -10.52 4.72
CA GLU A 137 0.24 -11.83 5.23
C GLU A 137 0.89 -11.71 6.61
N GLU A 138 1.82 -10.77 6.80
CA GLU A 138 2.45 -10.49 8.10
C GLU A 138 1.43 -10.07 9.16
N THR A 139 0.40 -9.33 8.76
CA THR A 139 -0.67 -8.92 9.66
C THR A 139 -1.54 -10.10 10.07
N LEU A 140 -1.86 -10.99 9.13
CA LEU A 140 -2.65 -12.21 9.36
C LEU A 140 -1.92 -13.22 10.26
N LYS A 141 -0.60 -13.34 10.13
CA LYS A 141 0.22 -14.17 11.04
C LYS A 141 0.10 -13.74 12.50
N ALA A 142 -0.14 -12.46 12.75
CA ALA A 142 -0.36 -11.91 14.09
C ALA A 142 -1.82 -12.03 14.58
N GLY A 143 -2.70 -12.65 13.82
CA GLY A 143 -4.10 -12.92 14.11
C GLY A 143 -5.06 -12.39 13.04
N ALA A 144 -6.07 -13.19 12.72
CA ALA A 144 -7.14 -12.81 11.80
C ALA A 144 -8.03 -11.70 12.41
N PRO A 145 -8.76 -10.91 11.59
CA PRO A 145 -9.76 -9.98 12.10
C PRO A 145 -10.90 -10.74 12.80
N GLY A 146 -11.37 -10.18 13.90
CA GLY A 146 -12.54 -10.72 14.59
C GLY A 146 -13.85 -10.49 13.81
N PRO A 147 -14.96 -11.09 14.29
CA PRO A 147 -16.24 -11.04 13.57
C PRO A 147 -16.80 -9.61 13.40
N ASP A 148 -16.55 -8.73 14.37
CA ASP A 148 -17.07 -7.36 14.38
C ASP A 148 -16.04 -6.30 13.92
N SER A 149 -14.87 -6.76 13.46
CA SER A 149 -13.79 -5.88 13.04
C SER A 149 -13.16 -6.38 11.75
N ASP A 150 -12.36 -5.53 11.14
CA ASP A 150 -11.64 -5.88 9.93
C ASP A 150 -10.35 -5.06 9.79
N PHE A 151 -9.51 -5.48 8.85
CA PHE A 151 -8.32 -4.76 8.45
C PHE A 151 -8.67 -3.75 7.36
N TRP A 152 -8.01 -2.61 7.38
CA TRP A 152 -8.09 -1.63 6.31
C TRP A 152 -6.78 -1.66 5.50
N LEU A 153 -6.89 -2.02 4.23
CA LEU A 153 -5.78 -2.08 3.31
C LEU A 153 -5.72 -0.79 2.50
N VAL A 154 -4.52 -0.26 2.29
CA VAL A 154 -4.32 0.90 1.43
C VAL A 154 -3.02 0.76 0.62
N SER A 155 -3.12 1.12 -0.65
CA SER A 155 -2.01 1.21 -1.57
C SER A 155 -2.10 2.49 -2.40
N PHE A 156 -0.98 2.94 -2.93
CA PHE A 156 -0.88 4.13 -3.78
C PHE A 156 0.31 3.99 -4.72
N GLY A 157 0.31 4.77 -5.77
CA GLY A 157 1.35 4.71 -6.77
C GLY A 157 1.19 5.72 -7.89
N ALA A 158 1.92 5.48 -8.97
CA ALA A 158 1.91 6.32 -10.15
C ALA A 158 0.50 6.53 -10.70
N GLY A 159 0.25 7.76 -11.16
CA GLY A 159 -1.06 8.15 -11.65
C GLY A 159 -1.49 9.58 -11.26
N PHE A 160 -1.26 10.19 -10.11
CA PHE A 160 -1.13 9.55 -8.81
C PHE A 160 -2.46 8.92 -8.43
N SER A 161 -2.44 7.73 -7.92
CA SER A 161 -3.68 7.08 -7.46
C SER A 161 -3.47 6.39 -6.12
N ALA A 162 -4.54 6.34 -5.33
CA ALA A 162 -4.60 5.59 -4.10
C ALA A 162 -5.86 4.72 -4.08
N HIS A 163 -5.75 3.55 -3.51
CA HIS A 163 -6.80 2.55 -3.45
C HIS A 163 -6.88 1.98 -2.05
N SER A 164 -8.08 1.77 -1.56
CA SER A 164 -8.29 1.07 -0.29
C SER A 164 -9.41 0.03 -0.38
N CYS A 165 -9.34 -0.94 0.49
CA CYS A 165 -10.42 -1.90 0.72
C CYS A 165 -10.42 -2.37 2.17
N ARG A 166 -11.51 -3.02 2.57
CA ARG A 166 -11.63 -3.72 3.84
C ARG A 166 -11.44 -5.22 3.62
N VAL A 167 -10.81 -5.89 4.59
CA VAL A 167 -10.63 -7.34 4.60
C VAL A 167 -11.02 -7.87 5.99
N GLY A 168 -12.05 -8.71 6.03
CA GLY A 168 -12.59 -9.22 7.29
C GLY A 168 -13.79 -10.12 7.10
N ALA A 169 -14.63 -10.27 8.12
CA ALA A 169 -15.86 -11.07 8.03
C ALA A 169 -16.89 -10.46 7.05
N GLY A 170 -16.80 -9.16 6.79
CA GLY A 170 -17.73 -8.45 5.92
C GLY A 170 -19.05 -8.07 6.59
N PRO A 171 -19.86 -7.21 5.95
CA PRO A 171 -21.19 -6.90 6.43
C PRO A 171 -22.12 -8.12 6.25
N GLY A 172 -22.87 -8.48 7.29
CA GLY A 172 -23.93 -9.49 7.21
C GLY A 172 -23.41 -10.94 7.13
N ALA A 173 -22.39 -11.29 7.88
CA ALA A 173 -22.08 -12.69 8.17
C ALA A 173 -22.96 -13.21 9.30
#